data_125930c4d7d4fac6242a3ac6220a53ff
#
_entry.id   125930c4d7d4fac6242a3ac6220a53ff
#
_cell.length_a   1.000
_cell.length_b   1.000
_cell.length_c   1.000
_cell.angle_alpha   90.00
_cell.angle_beta   90.00
_cell.angle_gamma   90.00
#
_symmetry.space_group_name_H-M   'P 1'
#
loop_
_entity.id
_entity.type
_entity.pdbx_description
1 polymer ?
#
loop_
_entity_poly.entity_id
_entity_poly.type
_entity_poly.pdbx_seq_one_letter_code
_entity_poly.pdbx_strand_id
1 'polypeptide(L)'
;MTETAKLATVILPGASFLEKSGTFTNGERRIQRVNKVVEPVEGTKCDGQIIVDIMNRMGYKQADYDPATILEEIARVVPFFAGVKWEELGDNGKQWPVLKDGSDTEILHTKQFTRGKGKFWFKEFKETEEIVQHSKEYPYIITTNRELEHYNCGAMTRRTRNAEILTEDVLLI
;
A
#
# COMPACT_ATOMS: atom_id res chain seq x y z
N MET A 1 10.54 -5.32 -19.61
CA MET A 1 9.52 -4.39 -20.13
C MET A 1 8.16 -5.06 -19.98
N THR A 2 7.21 -4.42 -19.28
CA THR A 2 5.83 -4.92 -19.20
C THR A 2 5.03 -4.51 -20.44
N GLU A 3 3.90 -5.15 -20.70
CA GLU A 3 3.03 -4.77 -21.83
C GLU A 3 2.55 -3.32 -21.71
N THR A 4 2.18 -2.89 -20.47
CA THR A 4 1.85 -1.49 -20.19
C THR A 4 3.01 -0.55 -20.53
N ALA A 5 4.23 -0.90 -20.17
CA ALA A 5 5.40 -0.07 -20.47
C ALA A 5 5.66 0.07 -21.96
N LYS A 6 5.32 -0.94 -22.77
CA LYS A 6 5.45 -0.86 -24.25
C LYS A 6 4.52 0.19 -24.88
N LEU A 7 3.40 0.50 -24.20
CA LEU A 7 2.42 1.49 -24.63
C LEU A 7 2.69 2.89 -24.05
N ALA A 8 3.59 3.00 -23.08
CA ALA A 8 3.84 4.26 -22.38
C ALA A 8 4.68 5.22 -23.25
N THR A 9 4.32 6.50 -23.25
CA THR A 9 5.10 7.57 -23.86
C THR A 9 6.35 7.90 -23.05
N VAL A 10 6.26 7.79 -21.72
CA VAL A 10 7.35 8.05 -20.78
C VAL A 10 7.38 6.93 -19.73
N ILE A 11 8.57 6.44 -19.46
CA ILE A 11 8.81 5.44 -18.39
C ILE A 11 9.81 6.03 -17.41
N LEU A 12 9.46 5.98 -16.12
CA LEU A 12 10.32 6.38 -15.02
C LEU A 12 10.68 5.12 -14.22
N PRO A 13 11.87 4.55 -14.40
CA PRO A 13 12.23 3.30 -13.76
C PRO A 13 12.37 3.46 -12.26
N GLY A 14 11.55 2.71 -11.50
CA GLY A 14 11.60 2.68 -10.04
C GLY A 14 12.53 1.60 -9.50
N ALA A 15 13.21 1.90 -8.39
CA ALA A 15 14.02 0.94 -7.65
C ALA A 15 13.15 -0.07 -6.90
N SER A 16 13.63 -1.31 -6.76
CA SER A 16 12.96 -2.35 -5.97
C SER A 16 13.07 -2.08 -4.46
N PHE A 17 12.35 -2.85 -3.64
CA PHE A 17 12.41 -2.71 -2.20
C PHE A 17 13.76 -3.08 -1.58
N LEU A 18 14.59 -3.88 -2.27
CA LEU A 18 15.96 -4.19 -1.85
C LEU A 18 16.95 -3.05 -2.12
N GLU A 19 16.59 -2.14 -3.02
CA GLU A 19 17.44 -1.07 -3.52
C GLU A 19 17.12 0.29 -2.88
N LYS A 20 16.18 0.34 -1.92
CA LYS A 20 15.75 1.57 -1.25
C LYS A 20 15.49 1.36 0.24
N SER A 21 15.53 2.46 0.99
CA SER A 21 15.09 2.50 2.39
C SER A 21 13.72 3.17 2.50
N GLY A 22 12.98 2.82 3.54
CA GLY A 22 11.65 3.37 3.80
C GLY A 22 10.92 2.62 4.90
N THR A 23 9.60 2.73 4.92
CA THR A 23 8.74 1.94 5.81
C THR A 23 7.65 1.24 5.04
N PHE A 24 7.30 0.02 5.47
CA PHE A 24 6.10 -0.69 5.05
C PHE A 24 5.18 -0.89 6.24
N THR A 25 3.87 -0.82 6.00
CA THR A 25 2.88 -1.20 6.99
C THR A 25 2.20 -2.49 6.55
N ASN A 26 2.25 -3.53 7.40
CA ASN A 26 1.66 -4.82 7.09
C ASN A 26 0.17 -4.93 7.46
N GLY A 27 -0.44 -6.09 7.22
CA GLY A 27 -1.86 -6.35 7.49
C GLY A 27 -2.25 -6.27 8.98
N GLU A 28 -1.29 -6.42 9.90
CA GLU A 28 -1.50 -6.23 11.34
C GLU A 28 -1.25 -4.78 11.82
N ARG A 29 -1.18 -3.83 10.91
CA ARG A 29 -0.94 -2.41 11.18
C ARG A 29 0.48 -2.10 11.69
N ARG A 30 1.44 -2.99 11.46
CA ARG A 30 2.81 -2.82 11.93
C ARG A 30 3.62 -2.03 10.91
N ILE A 31 4.12 -0.88 11.34
CA ILE A 31 5.05 -0.02 10.60
C ILE A 31 6.44 -0.61 10.79
N GLN A 32 7.04 -1.08 9.71
CA GLN A 32 8.34 -1.76 9.71
C GLN A 32 9.34 -1.00 8.85
N ARG A 33 10.55 -0.86 9.34
CA ARG A 33 11.63 -0.22 8.57
C ARG A 33 12.18 -1.20 7.53
N VAL A 34 12.37 -0.69 6.34
CA VAL A 34 13.05 -1.37 5.23
C VAL A 34 14.39 -0.70 5.01
N ASN A 35 15.46 -1.46 5.03
CA ASN A 35 16.81 -0.97 4.78
C ASN A 35 17.27 -1.40 3.39
N LYS A 36 17.92 -0.48 2.68
CA LYS A 36 18.56 -0.80 1.40
C LYS A 36 19.64 -1.88 1.60
N VAL A 37 19.63 -2.89 0.77
CA VAL A 37 20.57 -4.04 0.80
C VAL A 37 21.56 -3.99 -0.35
N VAL A 38 21.09 -3.56 -1.53
CA VAL A 38 21.88 -3.48 -2.75
C VAL A 38 21.75 -2.11 -3.40
N GLU A 39 22.73 -1.72 -4.21
CA GLU A 39 22.63 -0.49 -4.98
C GLU A 39 21.58 -0.61 -6.08
N PRO A 40 20.84 0.48 -6.36
CA PRO A 40 19.88 0.50 -7.45
C PRO A 40 20.53 0.21 -8.79
N VAL A 41 19.80 -0.47 -9.66
CA VAL A 41 20.22 -0.64 -11.06
C VAL A 41 20.42 0.74 -11.69
N GLU A 42 21.50 0.89 -12.47
CA GLU A 42 21.83 2.14 -13.16
C GLU A 42 20.63 2.68 -13.94
N GLY A 43 20.37 3.97 -13.81
CA GLY A 43 19.23 4.64 -14.44
C GLY A 43 17.91 4.51 -13.70
N THR A 44 17.86 3.81 -12.55
CA THR A 44 16.67 3.75 -11.69
C THR A 44 16.79 4.71 -10.51
N LYS A 45 15.64 5.12 -9.95
CA LYS A 45 15.56 5.92 -8.72
C LYS A 45 14.47 5.36 -7.82
N CYS A 46 14.56 5.60 -6.51
CA CYS A 46 13.42 5.30 -5.65
C CYS A 46 12.21 6.17 -5.99
N ASP A 47 11.01 5.63 -5.82
CA ASP A 47 9.76 6.30 -6.23
C ASP A 47 9.62 7.69 -5.58
N GLY A 48 10.01 7.82 -4.30
CA GLY A 48 9.98 9.10 -3.59
C GLY A 48 10.87 10.16 -4.24
N GLN A 49 12.10 9.80 -4.67
CA GLN A 49 12.97 10.72 -5.39
C GLN A 49 12.42 11.10 -6.76
N ILE A 50 11.81 10.15 -7.48
CA ILE A 50 11.14 10.43 -8.76
C ILE A 50 10.06 11.49 -8.57
N ILE A 51 9.24 11.34 -7.52
CA ILE A 51 8.16 12.29 -7.21
C ILE A 51 8.76 13.67 -6.86
N VAL A 52 9.78 13.72 -6.01
CA VAL A 52 10.47 14.98 -5.65
C VAL A 52 11.07 15.66 -6.89
N ASP A 53 11.68 14.90 -7.79
CA ASP A 53 12.24 15.44 -9.03
C ASP A 53 11.14 16.07 -9.92
N ILE A 54 9.97 15.45 -10.00
CA ILE A 54 8.82 15.99 -10.74
C ILE A 54 8.32 17.28 -10.05
N MET A 55 8.12 17.26 -8.73
CA MET A 55 7.70 18.44 -7.97
C MET A 55 8.62 19.61 -8.19
N ASN A 56 9.94 19.38 -8.12
CA ASN A 56 10.95 20.42 -8.34
C ASN A 56 10.90 21.00 -9.77
N ARG A 57 10.67 20.16 -10.78
CA ARG A 57 10.51 20.61 -12.17
C ARG A 57 9.22 21.38 -12.40
N MET A 58 8.17 21.09 -11.65
CA MET A 58 6.91 21.81 -11.67
C MET A 58 6.94 23.11 -10.85
N GLY A 59 8.07 23.48 -10.26
CA GLY A 59 8.25 24.72 -9.49
C GLY A 59 7.95 24.60 -8.00
N TYR A 60 7.51 23.43 -7.53
CA TYR A 60 7.29 23.16 -6.10
C TYR A 60 8.55 22.59 -5.47
N LYS A 61 9.40 23.49 -4.93
CA LYS A 61 10.74 23.16 -4.44
C LYS A 61 10.69 22.27 -3.20
N GLN A 62 11.32 21.11 -3.29
CA GLN A 62 11.51 20.15 -2.21
C GLN A 62 12.98 19.79 -2.09
N ALA A 63 13.41 19.43 -0.88
CA ALA A 63 14.70 18.76 -0.66
C ALA A 63 14.66 17.34 -1.28
N ASP A 64 15.82 16.73 -1.41
CA ASP A 64 15.92 15.33 -1.85
C ASP A 64 15.14 14.41 -0.91
N TYR A 65 14.62 13.33 -1.49
CA TYR A 65 13.82 12.36 -0.77
C TYR A 65 14.61 11.72 0.37
N ASP A 66 14.12 11.92 1.59
CA ASP A 66 14.59 11.24 2.78
C ASP A 66 13.42 10.61 3.54
N PRO A 67 13.35 9.26 3.62
CA PRO A 67 12.22 8.58 4.24
C PRO A 67 12.07 8.86 5.74
N ALA A 68 13.14 9.17 6.46
CA ALA A 68 13.08 9.51 7.88
C ALA A 68 12.36 10.86 8.07
N THR A 69 12.78 11.88 7.35
CA THR A 69 12.15 13.21 7.37
C THR A 69 10.68 13.16 6.97
N ILE A 70 10.35 12.36 5.96
CA ILE A 70 8.94 12.18 5.53
C ILE A 70 8.12 11.49 6.61
N LEU A 71 8.68 10.46 7.28
CA LEU A 71 8.00 9.78 8.38
C LEU A 71 7.73 10.74 9.55
N GLU A 72 8.67 11.65 9.86
CA GLU A 72 8.46 12.70 10.86
C GLU A 72 7.32 13.65 10.46
N GLU A 73 7.23 14.02 9.19
CA GLU A 73 6.12 14.84 8.71
C GLU A 73 4.79 14.11 8.82
N ILE A 74 4.73 12.83 8.44
CA ILE A 74 3.55 11.98 8.63
C ILE A 74 3.15 11.94 10.12
N ALA A 75 4.11 11.75 11.03
CA ALA A 75 3.86 11.71 12.46
C ALA A 75 3.28 13.03 13.01
N ARG A 76 3.62 14.17 12.41
CA ARG A 76 3.08 15.49 12.79
C ARG A 76 1.63 15.69 12.32
N VAL A 77 1.26 15.16 11.17
CA VAL A 77 -0.05 15.43 10.55
C VAL A 77 -1.06 14.30 10.74
N VAL A 78 -0.61 13.08 11.04
CA VAL A 78 -1.45 11.89 11.23
C VAL A 78 -1.49 11.50 12.71
N PRO A 79 -2.60 11.72 13.43
CA PRO A 79 -2.68 11.46 14.87
C PRO A 79 -2.31 10.02 15.28
N PHE A 80 -2.62 9.03 14.45
CA PHE A 80 -2.29 7.62 14.72
C PHE A 80 -0.80 7.29 14.60
N PHE A 81 -0.01 8.20 14.01
CA PHE A 81 1.44 8.10 13.86
C PHE A 81 2.20 9.03 14.81
N ALA A 82 1.53 9.75 15.71
CA ALA A 82 2.11 10.85 16.48
C ALA A 82 3.34 10.47 17.33
N GLY A 83 3.51 9.20 17.70
CA GLY A 83 4.66 8.69 18.44
C GLY A 83 5.64 7.88 17.58
N VAL A 84 5.44 7.83 16.26
CA VAL A 84 6.34 7.08 15.38
C VAL A 84 7.62 7.90 15.17
N LYS A 85 8.76 7.28 15.46
CA LYS A 85 10.08 7.84 15.16
C LYS A 85 10.91 6.81 14.42
N TRP A 86 11.63 7.26 13.42
CA TRP A 86 12.43 6.41 12.55
C TRP A 86 13.41 5.52 13.33
N GLU A 87 14.12 6.11 14.29
CA GLU A 87 15.14 5.43 15.09
C GLU A 87 14.54 4.39 16.05
N GLU A 88 13.28 4.58 16.45
CA GLU A 88 12.60 3.72 17.42
C GLU A 88 11.84 2.55 16.78
N LEU A 89 11.78 2.47 15.44
CA LEU A 89 11.11 1.36 14.77
C LEU A 89 11.82 0.02 15.00
N GLY A 90 13.17 0.03 15.10
CA GLY A 90 13.95 -1.18 15.34
C GLY A 90 13.67 -2.29 14.33
N ASP A 91 13.93 -3.53 14.71
CA ASP A 91 13.71 -4.70 13.85
C ASP A 91 12.24 -5.17 13.86
N ASN A 92 11.54 -4.92 14.94
CA ASN A 92 10.16 -5.39 15.13
C ASN A 92 9.10 -4.40 14.63
N GLY A 93 9.48 -3.15 14.37
CA GLY A 93 8.52 -2.10 14.02
C GLY A 93 7.56 -1.76 15.16
N LYS A 94 6.53 -0.95 14.85
CA LYS A 94 5.49 -0.54 15.82
C LYS A 94 4.10 -0.64 15.21
N GLN A 95 3.13 -1.12 15.99
CA GLN A 95 1.73 -1.19 15.54
C GLN A 95 1.01 0.13 15.82
N TRP A 96 0.48 0.76 14.76
CA TRP A 96 -0.32 1.97 14.94
C TRP A 96 -1.74 1.67 15.48
N PRO A 97 -2.36 2.56 16.25
CA PRO A 97 -1.88 3.87 16.71
C PRO A 97 -0.63 3.79 17.59
N VAL A 98 0.38 4.63 17.26
CA VAL A 98 1.54 4.83 18.13
C VAL A 98 1.33 6.14 18.89
N LEU A 99 1.25 6.04 20.21
CA LEU A 99 0.95 7.19 21.06
C LEU A 99 2.17 8.14 21.16
N LYS A 100 1.93 9.37 21.60
CA LYS A 100 2.99 10.39 21.72
C LYS A 100 4.17 9.97 22.60
N ASP A 101 3.95 9.08 23.55
CA ASP A 101 5.00 8.50 24.41
C ASP A 101 5.78 7.36 23.73
N GLY A 102 5.47 7.04 22.47
CA GLY A 102 6.10 5.99 21.68
C GLY A 102 5.55 4.59 21.92
N SER A 103 4.56 4.42 22.81
CA SER A 103 3.89 3.13 22.97
C SER A 103 3.02 2.79 21.75
N ASP A 104 3.04 1.53 21.33
CA ASP A 104 2.22 1.03 20.24
C ASP A 104 0.91 0.37 20.74
N THR A 105 0.02 0.02 19.81
CA THR A 105 -1.31 -0.51 20.13
C THR A 105 -1.51 -1.87 19.48
N GLU A 106 -1.34 -2.94 20.25
CA GLU A 106 -1.55 -4.30 19.77
C GLU A 106 -3.04 -4.57 19.44
N ILE A 107 -3.93 -4.20 20.32
CA ILE A 107 -5.37 -4.43 20.17
C ILE A 107 -6.11 -3.09 20.12
N LEU A 108 -6.85 -2.88 19.03
CA LEU A 108 -7.65 -1.66 18.84
C LEU A 108 -8.88 -1.66 19.77
N HIS A 109 -9.27 -0.46 20.18
CA HIS A 109 -10.56 -0.20 20.84
C HIS A 109 -10.81 -1.00 22.11
N THR A 110 -9.76 -1.32 22.88
CA THR A 110 -9.88 -2.06 24.15
C THR A 110 -10.76 -1.37 25.18
N LYS A 111 -10.80 -0.04 25.20
CA LYS A 111 -11.60 0.76 26.14
C LYS A 111 -12.84 1.34 25.48
N GLN A 112 -12.70 1.90 24.30
CA GLN A 112 -13.79 2.53 23.54
C GLN A 112 -13.38 2.73 22.09
N PHE A 113 -14.35 2.90 21.19
CA PHE A 113 -14.10 3.36 19.84
C PHE A 113 -13.70 4.82 19.82
N THR A 114 -13.01 5.29 18.76
CA THR A 114 -12.60 6.69 18.61
C THR A 114 -13.77 7.68 18.74
N ARG A 115 -14.97 7.27 18.35
CA ARG A 115 -16.21 8.05 18.42
C ARG A 115 -17.03 7.77 19.71
N GLY A 116 -16.46 7.11 20.72
CA GLY A 116 -17.18 6.66 21.91
C GLY A 116 -17.84 5.28 21.70
N LYS A 117 -19.13 5.16 21.93
CA LYS A 117 -19.84 3.89 21.71
C LYS A 117 -20.03 3.59 20.24
N GLY A 118 -19.97 2.30 19.88
CA GLY A 118 -20.32 1.82 18.54
C GLY A 118 -21.78 2.15 18.20
N LYS A 119 -22.06 2.42 16.94
CA LYS A 119 -23.40 2.64 16.43
C LYS A 119 -23.73 1.58 15.40
N PHE A 120 -24.80 0.84 15.64
CA PHE A 120 -25.36 -0.08 14.67
C PHE A 120 -26.22 0.69 13.67
N TRP A 121 -26.06 0.39 12.38
CA TRP A 121 -26.88 0.92 11.32
C TRP A 121 -27.62 -0.25 10.68
N PHE A 122 -28.92 -0.29 10.86
CA PHE A 122 -29.74 -1.18 10.06
C PHE A 122 -29.83 -0.62 8.64
N LYS A 123 -29.53 -1.47 7.67
CA LYS A 123 -29.71 -1.15 6.26
C LYS A 123 -30.38 -2.34 5.60
N GLU A 124 -31.56 -2.09 5.04
CA GLU A 124 -32.25 -3.08 4.23
C GLU A 124 -31.43 -3.39 2.98
N PHE A 125 -31.32 -4.67 2.64
CA PHE A 125 -30.68 -5.07 1.38
C PHE A 125 -31.56 -4.60 0.21
N LYS A 126 -30.94 -3.94 -0.74
CA LYS A 126 -31.54 -3.57 -2.02
C LYS A 126 -30.58 -3.98 -3.13
N GLU A 127 -31.09 -4.63 -4.15
CA GLU A 127 -30.34 -4.86 -5.37
C GLU A 127 -29.88 -3.53 -5.97
N THR A 128 -28.72 -3.54 -6.64
CA THR A 128 -28.24 -2.35 -7.33
C THR A 128 -29.13 -2.05 -8.53
N GLU A 129 -29.22 -0.78 -8.90
CA GLU A 129 -29.99 -0.35 -10.08
C GLU A 129 -29.52 -1.07 -11.35
N GLU A 130 -28.24 -1.33 -11.46
CA GLU A 130 -27.63 -2.07 -12.56
C GLU A 130 -28.19 -3.48 -12.69
N ILE A 131 -28.29 -4.22 -11.58
CA ILE A 131 -28.89 -5.57 -11.57
C ILE A 131 -30.37 -5.49 -11.95
N VAL A 132 -31.13 -4.58 -11.33
CA VAL A 132 -32.56 -4.43 -11.57
C VAL A 132 -32.87 -4.07 -13.03
N GLN A 133 -32.10 -3.13 -13.61
CA GLN A 133 -32.36 -2.62 -14.96
C GLN A 133 -31.88 -3.57 -16.06
N HIS A 134 -30.79 -4.29 -15.83
CA HIS A 134 -30.10 -5.07 -16.88
C HIS A 134 -30.17 -6.60 -16.71
N SER A 135 -30.82 -7.13 -15.67
CA SER A 135 -30.86 -8.58 -15.40
C SER A 135 -31.48 -9.43 -16.53
N LYS A 136 -32.32 -8.86 -17.39
CA LYS A 136 -32.88 -9.57 -18.55
C LYS A 136 -31.89 -9.68 -19.70
N GLU A 137 -31.06 -8.68 -19.89
CA GLU A 137 -30.05 -8.63 -20.96
C GLU A 137 -28.76 -9.31 -20.51
N TYR A 138 -28.40 -9.16 -19.23
CA TYR A 138 -27.20 -9.72 -18.59
C TYR A 138 -27.60 -10.59 -17.39
N PRO A 139 -28.00 -11.85 -17.60
CA PRO A 139 -28.55 -12.68 -16.54
C PRO A 139 -27.52 -13.23 -15.56
N TYR A 140 -26.23 -13.04 -15.81
CA TYR A 140 -25.14 -13.50 -14.97
C TYR A 140 -24.45 -12.35 -14.26
N ILE A 141 -24.08 -12.57 -13.00
CA ILE A 141 -23.28 -11.65 -12.22
C ILE A 141 -21.84 -12.13 -12.25
N ILE A 142 -20.93 -11.29 -12.74
CA ILE A 142 -19.50 -11.55 -12.67
C ILE A 142 -18.90 -10.91 -11.40
N THR A 143 -18.09 -11.66 -10.71
CA THR A 143 -17.33 -11.17 -9.56
C THR A 143 -15.90 -11.66 -9.61
N THR A 144 -14.98 -10.91 -8.98
CA THR A 144 -13.60 -11.35 -8.83
C THR A 144 -13.45 -12.20 -7.59
N ASN A 145 -12.56 -13.18 -7.64
CA ASN A 145 -12.17 -14.00 -6.51
C ASN A 145 -10.71 -13.72 -6.12
N ARG A 146 -10.34 -14.13 -4.91
CA ARG A 146 -8.97 -14.00 -4.41
C ARG A 146 -8.14 -15.21 -4.81
N GLU A 147 -7.03 -14.96 -5.48
CA GLU A 147 -5.95 -15.94 -5.68
C GLU A 147 -4.86 -15.65 -4.65
N LEU A 148 -4.59 -16.63 -3.78
CA LEU A 148 -3.64 -16.46 -2.67
C LEU A 148 -2.19 -16.51 -3.15
N GLU A 149 -1.94 -17.17 -4.25
CA GLU A 149 -0.62 -17.37 -4.85
C GLU A 149 -0.07 -16.09 -5.49
N HIS A 150 -0.97 -15.16 -5.84
CA HIS A 150 -0.58 -13.91 -6.48
C HIS A 150 -0.92 -12.68 -5.64
N TYR A 151 0.04 -11.75 -5.55
CA TYR A 151 -0.15 -10.49 -4.86
C TYR A 151 -0.69 -9.43 -5.82
N ASN A 152 -1.90 -8.95 -5.56
CA ASN A 152 -2.66 -8.01 -6.37
C ASN A 152 -2.77 -8.49 -7.84
N CYS A 153 -2.27 -7.70 -8.80
CA CYS A 153 -2.25 -8.04 -10.23
C CYS A 153 -1.15 -9.05 -10.63
N GLY A 154 -0.38 -9.54 -9.66
CA GLY A 154 0.67 -10.52 -9.90
C GLY A 154 1.93 -9.98 -10.59
N ALA A 155 2.13 -8.66 -10.65
CA ALA A 155 3.28 -8.06 -11.35
C ALA A 155 4.64 -8.59 -10.86
N MET A 156 4.74 -8.95 -9.58
CA MET A 156 5.93 -9.58 -8.99
C MET A 156 5.80 -11.11 -8.96
N THR A 157 4.71 -11.63 -8.42
CA THR A 157 4.55 -13.06 -8.14
C THR A 157 4.45 -13.91 -9.39
N ARG A 158 3.95 -13.39 -10.52
CA ARG A 158 3.99 -14.07 -11.83
C ARG A 158 5.41 -14.23 -12.40
N ARG A 159 6.43 -13.61 -11.78
CA ARG A 159 7.86 -13.77 -12.13
C ARG A 159 8.62 -14.61 -11.10
N THR A 160 7.91 -15.26 -10.20
CA THR A 160 8.44 -16.15 -9.17
C THR A 160 7.84 -17.55 -9.36
N ARG A 161 8.28 -18.50 -8.54
CA ARG A 161 7.75 -19.87 -8.56
C ARG A 161 6.26 -19.97 -8.23
N ASN A 162 5.64 -18.92 -7.71
CA ASN A 162 4.18 -18.87 -7.54
C ASN A 162 3.43 -19.08 -8.88
N ALA A 163 4.04 -18.65 -10.00
CA ALA A 163 3.49 -18.89 -11.33
C ALA A 163 3.47 -20.39 -11.75
N GLU A 164 4.22 -21.25 -11.06
CA GLU A 164 4.19 -22.69 -11.27
C GLU A 164 2.97 -23.36 -10.60
N ILE A 165 2.43 -22.69 -9.55
CA ILE A 165 1.26 -23.16 -8.79
C ILE A 165 -0.04 -22.77 -9.49
N LEU A 166 -0.10 -21.49 -9.91
CA LEU A 166 -1.23 -20.93 -10.65
C LEU A 166 -0.73 -20.35 -11.97
N THR A 167 -0.96 -21.08 -13.04
CA THR A 167 -0.37 -20.79 -14.35
C THR A 167 -1.22 -19.87 -15.21
N GLU A 168 -2.52 -19.81 -14.96
CA GLU A 168 -3.47 -19.04 -15.77
C GLU A 168 -4.67 -18.57 -14.95
N ASP A 169 -5.26 -17.46 -15.40
CA ASP A 169 -6.52 -16.96 -14.84
C ASP A 169 -7.68 -17.82 -15.36
N VAL A 170 -8.61 -18.20 -14.48
CA VAL A 170 -9.72 -19.08 -14.81
C VAL A 170 -11.07 -18.41 -14.56
N LEU A 171 -12.06 -18.78 -15.34
CA LEU A 171 -13.46 -18.45 -15.11
C LEU A 171 -14.13 -19.66 -14.45
N LEU A 172 -14.61 -19.47 -13.22
CA LEU A 172 -15.40 -20.49 -12.49
C LEU A 172 -16.88 -20.26 -12.78
N ILE A 173 -17.57 -21.30 -13.28
CA ILE A 173 -19.01 -21.27 -13.62
C ILE A 173 -19.73 -22.33 -12.80
#